data_bc4a7bec5c323853f04d9b9e342daf32
#
_entry.id   bc4a7bec5c323853f04d9b9e342daf32
#
_cell.length_a   1.000
_cell.length_b   1.000
_cell.length_c   1.000
_cell.angle_alpha   90.00
_cell.angle_beta   90.00
_cell.angle_gamma   90.00
#
_symmetry.space_group_name_H-M   'P 1'
#
loop_
_entity.id
_entity.type
_entity.pdbx_description
1 polymer ?
#
loop_
_entity_poly.entity_id
_entity_poly.type
_entity_poly.pdbx_seq_one_letter_code
_entity_poly.pdbx_strand_id
1 'polypeptide(L)'
;NYIKGQAHFYRAFAYFTMVQMYGGRYKAEGDNTQLGVVIRNDNSTEPRARASVEEVYTQINEDIDLAIQLLGATEEKRTNKSHIDLHVARGLKARILLTQGKWLEAAEMAKLVVDLSGAKLQDDTYTTLNDRFSDQSNTEWLWGSNPLLQQAPNLTHFHGYMSNEIISYNGNTPRAIYNKLYDKISDTDVRKGIWFPRATDPNTLPRPIRAECNSKAYANYMANKFIVSDPTTKGGRDVPFMRLPEMMLIMAEGYARAGEPGKAAQALYPLASHRDPEYTLSTKTGENLIEEVMTQRRIELWGEGFRWFDLKRLNMDLDRGPAPRPEVFPNGLIEYWNKDAMPKVVDPEASNYNMYGDGTVTGNGNRYRPAGHRDWQWAIPDKETQLNPLCEPNP
;
A
#
# COMPACT_ATOMS: atom_id res chain seq x y z
N ASN A 1 4.29 -31.22 -3.49
CA ASN A 1 3.46 -30.35 -2.65
C ASN A 1 3.87 -28.87 -2.75
N TYR A 2 5.18 -28.57 -2.76
CA TYR A 2 5.69 -27.19 -2.77
C TYR A 2 5.20 -26.34 -3.97
N ILE A 3 5.43 -26.82 -5.20
CA ILE A 3 4.99 -26.12 -6.43
C ILE A 3 3.46 -25.97 -6.47
N LYS A 4 2.73 -27.02 -6.08
CA LYS A 4 1.26 -26.99 -6.04
C LYS A 4 0.76 -25.98 -5.00
N GLY A 5 1.40 -25.91 -3.82
CA GLY A 5 1.09 -24.91 -2.80
C GLY A 5 1.30 -23.48 -3.30
N GLN A 6 2.40 -23.22 -4.01
CA GLN A 6 2.65 -21.92 -4.64
C GLN A 6 1.60 -21.59 -5.71
N ALA A 7 1.20 -22.55 -6.55
CA ALA A 7 0.17 -22.32 -7.57
C ALA A 7 -1.17 -21.90 -6.96
N HIS A 8 -1.62 -22.57 -5.90
CA HIS A 8 -2.81 -22.18 -5.16
C HIS A 8 -2.68 -20.80 -4.52
N PHE A 9 -1.52 -20.48 -3.93
CA PHE A 9 -1.24 -19.15 -3.40
C PHE A 9 -1.40 -18.06 -4.47
N TYR A 10 -0.77 -18.23 -5.63
CA TYR A 10 -0.83 -17.24 -6.70
C TYR A 10 -2.23 -17.08 -7.26
N ARG A 11 -3.02 -18.14 -7.33
CA ARG A 11 -4.42 -18.05 -7.76
C ARG A 11 -5.26 -17.28 -6.72
N ALA A 12 -5.11 -17.61 -5.44
CA ALA A 12 -5.75 -16.85 -4.36
C ALA A 12 -5.34 -15.36 -4.39
N PHE A 13 -4.06 -15.07 -4.55
CA PHE A 13 -3.54 -13.70 -4.62
C PHE A 13 -4.11 -12.93 -5.83
N ALA A 14 -4.16 -13.58 -6.99
CA ALA A 14 -4.72 -12.97 -8.20
C ALA A 14 -6.20 -12.65 -8.03
N TYR A 15 -7.02 -13.60 -7.57
CA TYR A 15 -8.45 -13.36 -7.32
C TYR A 15 -8.68 -12.33 -6.23
N PHE A 16 -7.90 -12.38 -5.15
CA PHE A 16 -7.99 -11.39 -4.06
C PHE A 16 -7.68 -9.98 -4.55
N THR A 17 -6.67 -9.83 -5.39
CA THR A 17 -6.34 -8.53 -6.00
C THR A 17 -7.45 -8.07 -6.95
N MET A 18 -7.87 -8.94 -7.87
CA MET A 18 -8.88 -8.61 -8.87
C MET A 18 -10.22 -8.25 -8.25
N VAL A 19 -10.71 -9.01 -7.27
CA VAL A 19 -12.00 -8.72 -6.64
C VAL A 19 -12.00 -7.41 -5.88
N GLN A 20 -10.88 -7.05 -5.26
CA GLN A 20 -10.75 -5.75 -4.60
C GLN A 20 -10.71 -4.58 -5.59
N MET A 21 -10.18 -4.78 -6.80
CA MET A 21 -10.12 -3.74 -7.83
C MET A 21 -11.45 -3.62 -8.58
N TYR A 22 -11.97 -4.72 -9.08
CA TYR A 22 -13.09 -4.76 -10.04
C TYR A 22 -14.43 -5.14 -9.41
N GLY A 23 -14.42 -5.85 -8.28
CA GLY A 23 -15.65 -6.26 -7.58
C GLY A 23 -16.15 -5.19 -6.61
N GLY A 24 -17.36 -5.37 -6.12
CA GLY A 24 -17.90 -4.64 -4.99
C GLY A 24 -17.09 -4.90 -3.71
N ARG A 25 -17.22 -4.01 -2.73
CA ARG A 25 -16.62 -4.19 -1.40
C ARG A 25 -17.22 -5.44 -0.73
N TYR A 26 -16.37 -6.26 -0.09
CA TYR A 26 -16.85 -7.31 0.81
C TYR A 26 -17.48 -6.68 2.06
N LYS A 27 -18.65 -7.15 2.45
CA LYS A 27 -19.42 -6.69 3.62
C LYS A 27 -19.45 -7.81 4.65
N ALA A 28 -18.87 -7.60 5.81
CA ALA A 28 -18.79 -8.63 6.86
C ALA A 28 -20.18 -9.15 7.28
N GLU A 29 -21.17 -8.26 7.32
CA GLU A 29 -22.56 -8.57 7.72
C GLU A 29 -23.49 -8.70 6.49
N GLY A 30 -22.95 -8.93 5.28
CA GLY A 30 -23.73 -9.01 4.04
C GLY A 30 -23.68 -10.38 3.40
N ASP A 31 -24.60 -10.60 2.48
CA ASP A 31 -24.64 -11.79 1.63
C ASP A 31 -23.63 -11.76 0.46
N ASN A 32 -23.03 -10.60 0.21
CA ASN A 32 -22.01 -10.36 -0.81
C ASN A 32 -22.40 -10.83 -2.23
N THR A 33 -23.67 -10.70 -2.59
CA THR A 33 -24.23 -11.07 -3.90
C THR A 33 -23.88 -10.10 -5.02
N GLN A 34 -23.28 -8.93 -4.71
CA GLN A 34 -22.82 -7.97 -5.72
C GLN A 34 -21.75 -8.59 -6.62
N LEU A 35 -21.64 -8.06 -7.87
CA LEU A 35 -20.72 -8.59 -8.88
C LEU A 35 -19.25 -8.55 -8.40
N GLY A 36 -18.62 -9.70 -8.43
CA GLY A 36 -17.21 -9.95 -8.24
C GLY A 36 -16.43 -9.94 -9.55
N VAL A 37 -15.71 -11.01 -9.82
CA VAL A 37 -14.95 -11.24 -11.06
C VAL A 37 -15.27 -12.60 -11.65
N VAL A 38 -14.86 -12.84 -12.89
CA VAL A 38 -15.01 -14.16 -13.54
C VAL A 38 -14.07 -15.16 -12.85
N ILE A 39 -14.60 -16.32 -12.44
CA ILE A 39 -13.80 -17.44 -11.91
C ILE A 39 -13.46 -18.40 -13.03
N ARG A 40 -12.16 -18.68 -13.22
CA ARG A 40 -11.62 -19.69 -14.14
C ARG A 40 -10.69 -20.63 -13.40
N ASN A 41 -11.10 -21.88 -13.29
CA ASN A 41 -10.33 -22.94 -12.64
C ASN A 41 -9.76 -23.96 -13.64
N ASP A 42 -9.93 -23.69 -14.93
CA ASP A 42 -9.51 -24.52 -16.06
C ASP A 42 -8.90 -23.66 -17.19
N ASN A 43 -8.46 -24.33 -18.26
CA ASN A 43 -7.87 -23.69 -19.44
C ASN A 43 -8.94 -23.32 -20.52
N SER A 44 -10.23 -23.38 -20.20
CA SER A 44 -11.29 -23.02 -21.13
C SER A 44 -11.25 -21.53 -21.47
N THR A 45 -11.48 -21.21 -22.73
CA THR A 45 -11.64 -19.84 -23.24
C THR A 45 -13.11 -19.45 -23.40
N GLU A 46 -14.05 -20.35 -23.08
CA GLU A 46 -15.47 -20.09 -23.18
C GLU A 46 -15.92 -18.88 -22.34
N PRO A 47 -16.83 -18.05 -22.86
CA PRO A 47 -17.37 -16.93 -22.09
C PRO A 47 -17.99 -17.38 -20.76
N ARG A 48 -17.77 -16.59 -19.72
CA ARG A 48 -18.32 -16.84 -18.38
C ARG A 48 -18.80 -15.56 -17.75
N ALA A 49 -19.90 -15.63 -17.05
CA ALA A 49 -20.41 -14.53 -16.24
C ALA A 49 -19.47 -14.24 -15.05
N ARG A 50 -19.57 -13.05 -14.51
CA ARG A 50 -18.94 -12.70 -13.25
C ARG A 50 -19.62 -13.45 -12.11
N ALA A 51 -18.82 -14.02 -11.23
CA ALA A 51 -19.30 -14.58 -9.97
C ALA A 51 -19.63 -13.45 -8.98
N SER A 52 -20.43 -13.75 -7.99
CA SER A 52 -20.63 -12.84 -6.85
C SER A 52 -19.34 -12.63 -6.05
N VAL A 53 -19.27 -11.56 -5.27
CA VAL A 53 -18.16 -11.32 -4.36
C VAL A 53 -18.02 -12.49 -3.38
N GLU A 54 -19.13 -13.07 -2.88
CA GLU A 54 -19.07 -14.23 -1.98
C GLU A 54 -18.45 -15.47 -2.63
N GLU A 55 -18.86 -15.80 -3.86
CA GLU A 55 -18.28 -16.95 -4.59
C GLU A 55 -16.78 -16.75 -4.85
N VAL A 56 -16.36 -15.53 -5.19
CA VAL A 56 -14.92 -15.22 -5.38
C VAL A 56 -14.15 -15.38 -4.08
N TYR A 57 -14.67 -14.88 -2.95
CA TYR A 57 -13.99 -15.05 -1.65
C TYR A 57 -14.02 -16.50 -1.16
N THR A 58 -15.02 -17.28 -1.50
CA THR A 58 -15.04 -18.74 -1.27
C THR A 58 -13.86 -19.40 -1.99
N GLN A 59 -13.70 -19.15 -3.30
CA GLN A 59 -12.58 -19.66 -4.08
C GLN A 59 -11.22 -19.21 -3.54
N ILE A 60 -11.10 -17.93 -3.13
CA ILE A 60 -9.88 -17.38 -2.52
C ILE A 60 -9.53 -18.14 -1.23
N ASN A 61 -10.53 -18.36 -0.36
CA ASN A 61 -10.31 -19.04 0.91
C ASN A 61 -9.93 -20.52 0.71
N GLU A 62 -10.59 -21.24 -0.20
CA GLU A 62 -10.23 -22.61 -0.55
C GLU A 62 -8.78 -22.73 -1.04
N ASP A 63 -8.38 -21.83 -1.94
CA ASP A 63 -7.04 -21.83 -2.49
C ASP A 63 -5.97 -21.49 -1.45
N ILE A 64 -6.18 -20.46 -0.63
CA ILE A 64 -5.17 -20.08 0.35
C ILE A 64 -5.05 -21.10 1.48
N ASP A 65 -6.16 -21.74 1.88
CA ASP A 65 -6.14 -22.79 2.91
C ASP A 65 -5.41 -24.03 2.39
N LEU A 66 -5.66 -24.41 1.14
CA LEU A 66 -4.91 -25.51 0.49
C LEU A 66 -3.43 -25.15 0.30
N ALA A 67 -3.10 -23.90 -0.04
CA ALA A 67 -1.71 -23.46 -0.11
C ALA A 67 -1.00 -23.59 1.24
N ILE A 68 -1.64 -23.14 2.32
CA ILE A 68 -1.11 -23.26 3.69
C ILE A 68 -0.90 -24.75 4.06
N GLN A 69 -1.86 -25.61 3.76
CA GLN A 69 -1.76 -27.05 4.02
C GLN A 69 -0.58 -27.68 3.27
N LEU A 70 -0.48 -27.42 1.96
CA LEU A 70 0.56 -28.02 1.10
C LEU A 70 1.96 -27.50 1.44
N LEU A 71 2.10 -26.19 1.72
CA LEU A 71 3.37 -25.58 2.10
C LEU A 71 3.78 -25.97 3.52
N GLY A 72 2.83 -26.25 4.40
CA GLY A 72 3.08 -26.74 5.75
C GLY A 72 3.50 -28.22 5.79
N ALA A 73 3.12 -28.99 4.77
CA ALA A 73 3.41 -30.43 4.66
C ALA A 73 4.67 -30.75 3.82
N THR A 74 5.49 -29.75 3.49
CA THR A 74 6.73 -29.93 2.73
C THR A 74 7.96 -29.51 3.52
N GLU A 75 9.05 -30.21 3.33
CA GLU A 75 10.36 -29.81 3.85
C GLU A 75 11.13 -28.91 2.88
N GLU A 76 10.65 -28.79 1.65
CA GLU A 76 11.25 -27.89 0.66
C GLU A 76 11.23 -26.44 1.13
N LYS A 77 12.38 -25.78 1.04
CA LYS A 77 12.54 -24.38 1.41
C LYS A 77 12.67 -23.50 0.17
N ARG A 78 12.11 -22.31 0.23
CA ARG A 78 12.31 -21.34 -0.83
C ARG A 78 13.79 -20.94 -0.95
N THR A 79 14.23 -20.67 -2.16
CA THR A 79 15.62 -20.26 -2.46
C THR A 79 15.85 -18.77 -2.17
N ASN A 80 14.81 -17.96 -2.29
CA ASN A 80 14.85 -16.52 -2.01
C ASN A 80 13.45 -15.99 -1.66
N LYS A 81 13.35 -14.72 -1.32
CA LYS A 81 12.09 -14.10 -0.88
C LYS A 81 11.10 -13.80 -2.03
N SER A 82 11.41 -14.12 -3.28
CA SER A 82 10.43 -14.04 -4.38
C SER A 82 9.55 -15.29 -4.47
N HIS A 83 9.94 -16.39 -3.85
CA HIS A 83 9.14 -17.60 -3.76
C HIS A 83 8.25 -17.60 -2.51
N ILE A 84 7.20 -18.40 -2.58
CA ILE A 84 6.21 -18.49 -1.51
C ILE A 84 6.60 -19.62 -0.54
N ASP A 85 6.56 -19.30 0.75
CA ASP A 85 6.63 -20.27 1.83
C ASP A 85 5.33 -20.25 2.67
N LEU A 86 5.29 -21.10 3.68
CA LEU A 86 4.15 -21.19 4.60
C LEU A 86 3.80 -19.84 5.26
N HIS A 87 4.83 -19.06 5.63
CA HIS A 87 4.59 -17.79 6.34
C HIS A 87 4.05 -16.71 5.42
N VAL A 88 4.48 -16.69 4.16
CA VAL A 88 3.90 -15.80 3.13
C VAL A 88 2.44 -16.18 2.86
N ALA A 89 2.12 -17.47 2.79
CA ALA A 89 0.74 -17.93 2.61
C ALA A 89 -0.15 -17.54 3.81
N ARG A 90 0.34 -17.69 5.03
CA ARG A 90 -0.36 -17.22 6.24
C ARG A 90 -0.54 -15.70 6.24
N GLY A 91 0.46 -14.95 5.80
CA GLY A 91 0.37 -13.49 5.68
C GLY A 91 -0.71 -13.05 4.69
N LEU A 92 -0.84 -13.74 3.56
CA LEU A 92 -1.95 -13.48 2.62
C LEU A 92 -3.30 -13.85 3.23
N LYS A 93 -3.40 -14.96 3.96
CA LYS A 93 -4.62 -15.33 4.68
C LYS A 93 -5.01 -14.26 5.70
N ALA A 94 -4.04 -13.70 6.44
CA ALA A 94 -4.30 -12.60 7.37
C ALA A 94 -4.87 -11.35 6.66
N ARG A 95 -4.35 -10.98 5.49
CA ARG A 95 -4.90 -9.90 4.64
C ARG A 95 -6.34 -10.18 4.20
N ILE A 96 -6.62 -11.41 3.78
CA ILE A 96 -7.95 -11.85 3.34
C ILE A 96 -8.94 -11.75 4.49
N LEU A 97 -8.61 -12.31 5.65
CA LEU A 97 -9.43 -12.28 6.86
C LEU A 97 -9.69 -10.84 7.33
N LEU A 98 -8.67 -9.98 7.32
CA LEU A 98 -8.80 -8.56 7.65
C LEU A 98 -9.77 -7.85 6.70
N THR A 99 -9.73 -8.17 5.42
CA THR A 99 -10.64 -7.60 4.41
C THR A 99 -12.07 -8.09 4.58
N GLN A 100 -12.25 -9.33 5.03
CA GLN A 100 -13.56 -9.90 5.33
C GLN A 100 -14.14 -9.42 6.68
N GLY A 101 -13.39 -8.63 7.46
CA GLY A 101 -13.83 -8.18 8.80
C GLY A 101 -13.75 -9.27 9.88
N LYS A 102 -13.07 -10.38 9.60
CA LYS A 102 -12.81 -11.47 10.55
C LYS A 102 -11.63 -11.10 11.46
N TRP A 103 -11.88 -10.10 12.33
CA TRP A 103 -10.83 -9.36 13.03
C TRP A 103 -9.93 -10.23 13.89
N LEU A 104 -10.52 -11.07 14.76
CA LEU A 104 -9.75 -11.93 15.65
C LEU A 104 -8.96 -12.99 14.87
N GLU A 105 -9.59 -13.61 13.87
CA GLU A 105 -8.93 -14.61 13.03
C GLU A 105 -7.76 -13.99 12.24
N ALA A 106 -7.93 -12.77 11.74
CA ALA A 106 -6.86 -12.03 11.08
C ALA A 106 -5.67 -11.75 12.01
N ALA A 107 -5.96 -11.35 13.25
CA ALA A 107 -4.94 -11.11 14.27
C ALA A 107 -4.16 -12.38 14.62
N GLU A 108 -4.86 -13.48 14.87
CA GLU A 108 -4.23 -14.75 15.22
C GLU A 108 -3.41 -15.33 14.04
N MET A 109 -3.90 -15.20 12.80
CA MET A 109 -3.14 -15.62 11.62
C MET A 109 -1.88 -14.76 11.41
N ALA A 110 -1.97 -13.45 11.60
CA ALA A 110 -0.83 -12.55 11.53
C ALA A 110 0.17 -12.84 12.67
N LYS A 111 -0.31 -13.16 13.86
CA LYS A 111 0.51 -13.56 15.01
C LYS A 111 1.37 -14.79 14.68
N LEU A 112 0.83 -15.80 14.02
CA LEU A 112 1.61 -16.95 13.58
C LEU A 112 2.78 -16.57 12.66
N VAL A 113 2.62 -15.53 11.83
CA VAL A 113 3.69 -15.04 10.98
C VAL A 113 4.73 -14.26 11.79
N VAL A 114 4.28 -13.39 12.68
CA VAL A 114 5.17 -12.60 13.56
C VAL A 114 6.04 -13.53 14.40
N ASP A 115 5.45 -14.56 15.01
CA ASP A 115 6.14 -15.44 15.95
C ASP A 115 7.06 -16.45 15.25
N LEU A 116 6.71 -16.93 14.05
CA LEU A 116 7.31 -18.15 13.46
C LEU A 116 8.09 -17.91 12.18
N SER A 117 7.97 -16.75 11.53
CA SER A 117 8.63 -16.52 10.22
C SER A 117 10.15 -16.34 10.32
N GLY A 118 10.65 -15.97 11.50
CA GLY A 118 12.04 -15.59 11.69
C GLY A 118 12.41 -14.21 11.16
N ALA A 119 11.46 -13.47 10.57
CA ALA A 119 11.67 -12.07 10.17
C ALA A 119 11.86 -11.20 11.41
N LYS A 120 12.65 -10.14 11.26
CA LYS A 120 13.00 -9.23 12.37
C LYS A 120 12.91 -7.79 11.91
N LEU A 121 12.49 -6.89 12.80
CA LEU A 121 12.64 -5.46 12.56
C LEU A 121 14.14 -5.14 12.39
N GLN A 122 14.41 -4.21 11.50
CA GLN A 122 15.76 -3.79 11.15
C GLN A 122 15.99 -2.34 11.56
N ASP A 123 17.01 -2.09 12.35
CA ASP A 123 17.27 -0.78 12.96
C ASP A 123 17.50 0.32 11.94
N ASP A 124 18.14 0.00 10.83
CA ASP A 124 18.52 0.96 9.80
C ASP A 124 17.54 1.06 8.61
N THR A 125 16.39 0.38 8.65
CA THR A 125 15.41 0.40 7.56
C THR A 125 15.03 1.82 7.14
N TYR A 126 14.96 2.76 8.09
CA TYR A 126 14.57 4.15 7.82
C TYR A 126 15.73 5.15 7.92
N THR A 127 16.87 4.75 8.42
CA THR A 127 18.04 5.63 8.66
C THR A 127 19.12 5.48 7.61
N THR A 128 19.26 4.31 6.99
CA THR A 128 20.20 4.14 5.88
C THR A 128 19.71 4.83 4.62
N LEU A 129 20.60 5.42 3.87
CA LEU A 129 20.30 6.13 2.62
C LEU A 129 20.40 5.23 1.38
N ASN A 130 21.02 4.06 1.50
CA ASN A 130 21.28 3.19 0.36
C ASN A 130 20.30 2.02 0.32
N ASP A 131 19.75 1.76 -0.88
CA ASP A 131 18.89 0.62 -1.20
C ASP A 131 17.71 0.37 -0.24
N ARG A 132 17.27 1.44 0.42
CA ARG A 132 16.11 1.43 1.29
C ARG A 132 14.88 0.94 0.52
N PHE A 133 14.24 -0.12 1.00
CA PHE A 133 13.08 -0.75 0.33
C PHE A 133 13.32 -1.19 -1.12
N SER A 134 14.55 -1.53 -1.48
CA SER A 134 14.92 -1.99 -2.82
C SER A 134 15.83 -3.21 -2.84
N ASP A 135 16.02 -3.84 -1.67
CA ASP A 135 16.82 -5.04 -1.47
C ASP A 135 16.08 -6.05 -0.55
N GLN A 136 15.84 -7.25 -1.05
CA GLN A 136 15.19 -8.33 -0.32
C GLN A 136 16.05 -8.93 0.80
N SER A 137 17.32 -8.55 0.93
CA SER A 137 18.17 -8.95 2.07
C SER A 137 17.66 -8.34 3.39
N ASN A 138 16.89 -7.23 3.34
CA ASN A 138 16.26 -6.63 4.49
C ASN A 138 15.48 -7.67 5.31
N THR A 139 15.79 -7.75 6.61
CA THR A 139 15.26 -8.79 7.52
C THR A 139 13.76 -8.66 7.80
N GLU A 140 13.17 -7.50 7.53
CA GLU A 140 11.73 -7.29 7.66
C GLU A 140 10.92 -7.90 6.52
N TRP A 141 11.54 -8.19 5.37
CA TRP A 141 10.81 -8.67 4.21
C TRP A 141 10.45 -10.14 4.34
N LEU A 142 9.18 -10.42 4.17
CA LEU A 142 8.62 -11.77 4.06
C LEU A 142 8.54 -12.21 2.60
N TRP A 143 8.13 -11.32 1.71
CA TRP A 143 7.94 -11.58 0.29
C TRP A 143 8.19 -10.32 -0.53
N GLY A 144 8.79 -10.49 -1.70
CA GLY A 144 9.04 -9.41 -2.65
C GLY A 144 9.31 -9.94 -4.06
N SER A 145 9.35 -9.06 -5.03
CA SER A 145 9.83 -9.42 -6.37
C SER A 145 11.33 -9.16 -6.50
N ASN A 146 11.97 -9.98 -7.33
CA ASN A 146 13.37 -9.81 -7.73
C ASN A 146 13.43 -9.74 -9.27
N PRO A 147 13.09 -8.60 -9.86
CA PRO A 147 13.07 -8.45 -11.31
C PRO A 147 14.48 -8.41 -11.87
N LEU A 148 14.72 -9.12 -12.96
CA LEU A 148 15.94 -8.93 -13.74
C LEU A 148 15.89 -7.57 -14.44
N LEU A 149 17.06 -6.95 -14.64
CA LEU A 149 17.17 -5.65 -15.33
C LEU A 149 16.48 -5.65 -16.71
N GLN A 150 16.56 -6.76 -17.44
CA GLN A 150 15.93 -6.93 -18.75
C GLN A 150 14.39 -6.96 -18.67
N GLN A 151 13.84 -7.31 -17.51
CA GLN A 151 12.39 -7.36 -17.25
C GLN A 151 11.83 -6.01 -16.77
N ALA A 152 12.71 -5.06 -16.47
CA ALA A 152 12.33 -3.75 -15.97
C ALA A 152 12.48 -2.69 -17.08
N PRO A 153 11.42 -2.40 -17.85
CA PRO A 153 11.45 -1.36 -18.87
C PRO A 153 11.79 -0.01 -18.25
N ASN A 154 12.59 0.77 -18.96
CA ASN A 154 13.26 1.97 -18.46
C ASN A 154 12.41 3.01 -17.70
N LEU A 155 11.10 3.03 -17.89
CA LEU A 155 10.24 4.05 -17.29
C LEU A 155 9.03 3.48 -16.54
N THR A 156 8.61 2.25 -16.81
CA THR A 156 7.35 1.67 -16.32
C THR A 156 7.59 0.60 -15.26
N HIS A 157 8.34 0.94 -14.21
CA HIS A 157 8.60 0.06 -13.09
C HIS A 157 8.34 0.79 -11.75
N PHE A 158 8.21 0.04 -10.67
CA PHE A 158 7.87 0.57 -9.36
C PHE A 158 8.76 1.74 -8.92
N HIS A 159 10.08 1.56 -8.97
CA HIS A 159 11.03 2.59 -8.56
C HIS A 159 11.01 3.81 -9.49
N GLY A 160 10.68 3.65 -10.76
CA GLY A 160 10.48 4.76 -11.69
C GLY A 160 9.34 5.69 -11.29
N TYR A 161 8.34 5.16 -10.58
CA TYR A 161 7.22 5.94 -10.05
C TYR A 161 7.44 6.42 -8.62
N MET A 162 8.25 5.73 -7.82
CA MET A 162 8.34 5.96 -6.38
C MET A 162 9.67 6.53 -5.91
N SER A 163 10.79 6.23 -6.60
CA SER A 163 12.11 6.70 -6.23
C SER A 163 12.40 8.12 -6.75
N ASN A 164 12.90 8.98 -5.89
CA ASN A 164 13.35 10.32 -6.27
C ASN A 164 14.72 10.32 -6.94
N GLU A 165 15.48 9.24 -6.80
CA GLU A 165 16.83 9.11 -7.29
C GLU A 165 16.90 8.59 -8.75
N ILE A 166 15.76 8.25 -9.33
CA ILE A 166 15.70 7.77 -10.72
C ILE A 166 15.15 8.87 -11.63
N ILE A 167 15.85 9.13 -12.75
CA ILE A 167 15.34 9.99 -13.82
C ILE A 167 14.22 9.26 -14.56
N SER A 168 13.00 9.40 -14.06
CA SER A 168 11.80 8.75 -14.58
C SER A 168 10.56 9.59 -14.29
N TYR A 169 9.39 8.98 -14.27
CA TYR A 169 8.12 9.67 -14.00
C TYR A 169 8.12 10.44 -12.69
N ASN A 170 8.71 9.90 -11.63
CA ASN A 170 8.74 10.56 -10.33
C ASN A 170 9.53 11.89 -10.35
N GLY A 171 10.53 12.02 -11.20
CA GLY A 171 11.28 13.28 -11.37
C GLY A 171 10.41 14.46 -11.82
N ASN A 172 9.28 14.19 -12.50
CA ASN A 172 8.33 15.20 -12.94
C ASN A 172 7.08 15.28 -12.06
N THR A 173 6.76 14.19 -11.35
CA THR A 173 5.56 14.06 -10.50
C THR A 173 5.93 13.43 -9.16
N PRO A 174 6.70 14.13 -8.31
CA PRO A 174 7.18 13.58 -7.05
C PRO A 174 6.01 13.15 -6.16
N ARG A 175 6.18 12.03 -5.49
CA ARG A 175 5.19 11.51 -4.53
C ARG A 175 5.43 12.15 -3.17
N ALA A 176 4.39 12.71 -2.60
CA ALA A 176 4.43 13.37 -1.30
C ALA A 176 3.46 12.74 -0.32
N ILE A 177 3.81 12.76 0.96
CA ILE A 177 2.88 12.41 2.02
C ILE A 177 1.84 13.53 2.19
N TYR A 178 0.62 13.15 2.56
CA TYR A 178 -0.39 14.12 2.95
C TYR A 178 0.05 14.83 4.24
N ASN A 179 0.10 16.16 4.24
CA ASN A 179 0.64 16.93 5.34
C ASN A 179 -0.03 16.64 6.68
N LYS A 180 -1.38 16.48 6.73
CA LYS A 180 -2.07 16.10 7.98
C LYS A 180 -1.63 14.72 8.52
N LEU A 181 -1.09 13.83 7.68
CA LEU A 181 -0.50 12.58 8.14
C LEU A 181 0.94 12.82 8.62
N TYR A 182 1.71 13.64 7.89
CA TYR A 182 3.06 14.02 8.30
C TYR A 182 3.07 14.70 9.68
N ASP A 183 2.12 15.58 9.94
CA ASP A 183 1.99 16.30 11.22
C ASP A 183 1.64 15.38 12.41
N LYS A 184 1.15 14.16 12.14
CA LYS A 184 0.92 13.12 13.16
C LYS A 184 2.16 12.31 13.53
N ILE A 185 3.26 12.47 12.79
CA ILE A 185 4.51 11.75 13.06
C ILE A 185 5.29 12.53 14.11
N SER A 186 5.66 11.86 15.21
CA SER A 186 6.51 12.45 16.26
C SER A 186 7.85 12.92 15.69
N ASP A 187 8.44 13.94 16.29
CA ASP A 187 9.78 14.43 15.90
C ASP A 187 10.89 13.43 16.23
N THR A 188 10.64 12.52 17.17
CA THR A 188 11.57 11.45 17.55
C THR A 188 11.42 10.18 16.71
N ASP A 189 10.33 10.08 15.91
CA ASP A 189 10.09 8.95 15.03
C ASP A 189 11.02 8.99 13.81
N VAL A 190 11.88 7.98 13.68
CA VAL A 190 12.85 7.87 12.59
C VAL A 190 12.21 7.91 11.20
N ARG A 191 10.95 7.51 11.09
CA ARG A 191 10.19 7.53 9.82
C ARG A 191 9.93 8.97 9.34
N LYS A 192 9.89 9.96 10.22
CA LYS A 192 9.69 11.35 9.84
C LYS A 192 10.75 11.84 8.85
N GLY A 193 11.97 11.35 8.99
CA GLY A 193 13.10 11.69 8.15
C GLY A 193 13.03 11.18 6.70
N ILE A 194 12.08 10.32 6.35
CA ILE A 194 11.92 9.85 4.97
C ILE A 194 11.06 10.78 4.09
N TRP A 195 10.51 11.84 4.66
CA TRP A 195 9.83 12.89 3.91
C TRP A 195 10.53 14.22 4.15
N PHE A 196 10.65 15.00 3.09
CA PHE A 196 11.22 16.34 3.24
C PHE A 196 10.23 17.23 4.00
N PRO A 197 10.70 17.95 5.04
CA PRO A 197 9.82 18.87 5.75
C PRO A 197 9.39 19.99 4.82
N ARG A 198 8.34 20.68 5.21
CA ARG A 198 7.95 21.90 4.55
C ARG A 198 9.06 22.96 4.72
N ALA A 199 9.62 23.42 3.61
CA ALA A 199 10.57 24.51 3.62
C ALA A 199 9.84 25.85 3.48
N THR A 200 10.24 26.82 4.28
CA THR A 200 9.83 28.23 4.10
C THR A 200 10.55 28.88 2.93
N ASP A 201 11.78 28.43 2.64
CA ASP A 201 12.54 28.75 1.45
C ASP A 201 12.88 27.45 0.71
N PRO A 202 12.44 27.28 -0.55
CA PRO A 202 12.72 26.08 -1.35
C PRO A 202 14.21 25.85 -1.59
N ASN A 203 15.03 26.90 -1.55
CA ASN A 203 16.48 26.74 -1.70
C ASN A 203 17.12 26.04 -0.51
N THR A 204 16.40 25.91 0.61
CA THR A 204 16.86 25.16 1.79
C THR A 204 16.52 23.69 1.74
N LEU A 205 15.69 23.23 0.78
CA LEU A 205 15.41 21.82 0.58
C LEU A 205 16.69 21.10 0.15
N PRO A 206 16.97 19.92 0.68
CA PRO A 206 18.08 19.10 0.23
C PRO A 206 18.01 18.90 -1.29
N ARG A 207 19.15 18.93 -1.93
CA ARG A 207 19.25 18.55 -3.33
C ARG A 207 19.42 17.03 -3.42
N PRO A 208 19.05 16.41 -4.56
CA PRO A 208 19.33 15.01 -4.79
C PRO A 208 20.76 14.66 -4.43
N ILE A 209 20.95 13.54 -3.76
CA ILE A 209 22.26 13.04 -3.33
C ILE A 209 23.19 12.86 -4.53
N ARG A 210 22.60 12.71 -5.73
CA ARG A 210 23.33 12.52 -6.99
C ARG A 210 22.92 13.57 -8.01
N ALA A 211 23.86 14.38 -8.41
CA ALA A 211 23.67 15.43 -9.41
C ALA A 211 23.19 14.89 -10.78
N GLU A 212 23.51 13.62 -11.07
CA GLU A 212 23.10 12.95 -12.32
C GLU A 212 21.63 12.57 -12.33
N CYS A 213 21.02 12.41 -11.15
CA CYS A 213 19.65 11.90 -11.04
C CYS A 213 18.60 12.97 -11.25
N ASN A 214 18.87 14.19 -10.85
CA ASN A 214 17.92 15.27 -11.08
C ASN A 214 18.50 16.67 -10.89
N SER A 215 18.27 17.51 -11.85
CA SER A 215 18.51 18.95 -11.73
C SER A 215 17.40 19.69 -10.97
N LYS A 216 16.32 19.01 -10.56
CA LYS A 216 15.15 19.62 -9.92
C LYS A 216 15.25 19.58 -8.41
N ALA A 217 14.81 20.64 -7.75
CA ALA A 217 14.73 20.68 -6.31
C ALA A 217 13.67 19.70 -5.77
N TYR A 218 13.87 19.22 -4.56
CA TYR A 218 12.86 18.42 -3.89
C TYR A 218 11.61 19.27 -3.58
N ALA A 219 10.46 18.63 -3.62
CA ALA A 219 9.20 19.25 -3.24
C ALA A 219 8.93 19.04 -1.74
N ASN A 220 8.16 19.96 -1.15
CA ASN A 220 7.67 19.81 0.22
C ASN A 220 6.95 18.49 0.40
N TYR A 221 7.22 17.78 1.49
CA TYR A 221 6.64 16.49 1.85
C TYR A 221 6.93 15.35 0.86
N MET A 222 7.81 15.57 -0.10
CA MET A 222 8.21 14.54 -1.05
C MET A 222 8.84 13.35 -0.32
N ALA A 223 8.47 12.14 -0.76
CA ALA A 223 8.96 10.92 -0.15
C ALA A 223 10.36 10.55 -0.63
N ASN A 224 11.18 10.12 0.31
CA ASN A 224 12.50 9.53 0.09
C ASN A 224 12.56 8.09 0.64
N LYS A 225 11.43 7.37 0.59
CA LYS A 225 11.32 6.01 1.13
C LYS A 225 11.99 4.97 0.24
N PHE A 226 11.75 5.07 -1.07
CA PHE A 226 12.22 4.08 -2.05
C PHE A 226 13.45 4.60 -2.77
N ILE A 227 14.60 4.46 -2.11
CA ILE A 227 15.89 4.88 -2.67
C ILE A 227 16.50 3.72 -3.45
N VAL A 228 17.12 4.06 -4.57
CA VAL A 228 17.92 3.16 -5.38
C VAL A 228 19.35 3.66 -5.41
N SER A 229 20.30 2.86 -4.91
CA SER A 229 21.72 3.25 -4.80
C SER A 229 22.38 3.49 -6.15
N ASP A 230 21.94 2.78 -7.18
CA ASP A 230 22.44 2.95 -8.56
C ASP A 230 21.27 3.31 -9.49
N PRO A 231 21.14 4.60 -9.87
CA PRO A 231 20.08 5.05 -10.76
C PRO A 231 20.20 4.50 -12.18
N THR A 232 21.34 3.96 -12.58
CA THR A 232 21.53 3.35 -13.92
C THR A 232 20.81 2.00 -14.02
N THR A 233 20.55 1.33 -12.89
CA THR A 233 19.80 0.07 -12.84
C THR A 233 18.30 0.25 -13.09
N LYS A 234 17.83 1.47 -13.04
CA LYS A 234 16.50 1.96 -13.43
C LYS A 234 15.27 1.20 -12.90
N GLY A 235 15.30 -0.05 -12.72
CA GLY A 235 14.14 -0.83 -12.27
C GLY A 235 14.48 -2.27 -11.90
N GLY A 236 15.72 -2.68 -12.12
CA GLY A 236 16.22 -3.99 -11.70
C GLY A 236 16.50 -4.05 -10.20
N ARG A 237 15.57 -3.55 -9.39
CA ARG A 237 15.64 -3.59 -7.93
C ARG A 237 14.43 -4.29 -7.35
N ASP A 238 14.64 -4.92 -6.21
CA ASP A 238 13.62 -5.66 -5.51
C ASP A 238 12.47 -4.77 -5.05
N VAL A 239 11.26 -5.31 -5.05
CA VAL A 239 10.05 -4.59 -4.62
C VAL A 239 9.39 -5.38 -3.48
N PRO A 240 9.13 -4.76 -2.32
CA PRO A 240 8.47 -5.43 -1.21
C PRO A 240 6.98 -5.66 -1.50
N PHE A 241 6.51 -6.89 -1.28
CA PHE A 241 5.09 -7.25 -1.36
C PHE A 241 4.50 -7.58 0.00
N MET A 242 5.33 -8.00 0.95
CA MET A 242 4.91 -8.30 2.31
C MET A 242 6.08 -8.11 3.27
N ARG A 243 5.84 -7.39 4.35
CA ARG A 243 6.84 -7.16 5.40
C ARG A 243 6.29 -7.50 6.78
N LEU A 244 7.20 -7.82 7.72
CA LEU A 244 6.86 -8.08 9.11
C LEU A 244 6.04 -6.96 9.76
N PRO A 245 6.38 -5.66 9.58
CA PRO A 245 5.57 -4.55 10.11
C PRO A 245 4.09 -4.61 9.70
N GLU A 246 3.80 -5.05 8.48
CA GLU A 246 2.41 -5.22 8.06
C GLU A 246 1.68 -6.27 8.89
N MET A 247 2.32 -7.40 9.18
CA MET A 247 1.74 -8.45 10.00
C MET A 247 1.49 -7.97 11.44
N MET A 248 2.43 -7.23 12.01
CA MET A 248 2.25 -6.61 13.34
C MET A 248 1.07 -5.63 13.35
N LEU A 249 0.89 -4.86 12.28
CA LEU A 249 -0.22 -3.93 12.14
C LEU A 249 -1.57 -4.63 11.88
N ILE A 250 -1.59 -5.74 11.15
CA ILE A 250 -2.80 -6.58 11.01
C ILE A 250 -3.18 -7.16 12.38
N MET A 251 -2.20 -7.65 13.12
CA MET A 251 -2.41 -8.20 14.46
C MET A 251 -2.99 -7.12 15.39
N ALA A 252 -2.40 -5.93 15.42
CA ALA A 252 -2.88 -4.82 16.25
C ALA A 252 -4.28 -4.35 15.84
N GLU A 253 -4.55 -4.17 14.54
CA GLU A 253 -5.88 -3.77 14.05
C GLU A 253 -6.93 -4.83 14.37
N GLY A 254 -6.62 -6.10 14.12
CA GLY A 254 -7.53 -7.20 14.40
C GLY A 254 -7.93 -7.28 15.86
N TYR A 255 -6.97 -7.22 16.78
CA TYR A 255 -7.28 -7.20 18.21
C TYR A 255 -8.04 -5.94 18.63
N ALA A 256 -7.68 -4.75 18.13
CA ALA A 256 -8.38 -3.52 18.46
C ALA A 256 -9.86 -3.59 18.06
N ARG A 257 -10.14 -4.06 16.85
CA ARG A 257 -11.51 -4.19 16.33
C ARG A 257 -12.29 -5.36 16.95
N ALA A 258 -11.58 -6.38 17.44
CA ALA A 258 -12.20 -7.49 18.18
C ALA A 258 -12.52 -7.14 19.65
N GLY A 259 -12.22 -5.91 20.10
CA GLY A 259 -12.48 -5.49 21.47
C GLY A 259 -11.44 -5.97 22.49
N GLU A 260 -10.21 -6.25 22.04
CA GLU A 260 -9.08 -6.73 22.86
C GLU A 260 -7.98 -5.65 22.98
N PRO A 261 -8.26 -4.49 23.64
CA PRO A 261 -7.36 -3.32 23.58
C PRO A 261 -5.98 -3.60 24.17
N GLY A 262 -5.88 -4.43 25.21
CA GLY A 262 -4.60 -4.81 25.80
C GLY A 262 -3.71 -5.59 24.85
N LYS A 263 -4.29 -6.55 24.12
CA LYS A 263 -3.56 -7.31 23.08
C LYS A 263 -3.17 -6.42 21.89
N ALA A 264 -4.07 -5.52 21.49
CA ALA A 264 -3.81 -4.59 20.39
C ALA A 264 -2.64 -3.64 20.71
N ALA A 265 -2.61 -3.06 21.92
CA ALA A 265 -1.51 -2.21 22.35
C ALA A 265 -0.19 -2.98 22.42
N GLN A 266 -0.19 -4.20 22.95
CA GLN A 266 0.99 -5.07 22.99
C GLN A 266 1.46 -5.49 21.60
N ALA A 267 0.55 -5.69 20.65
CA ALA A 267 0.89 -6.02 19.26
C ALA A 267 1.53 -4.84 18.51
N LEU A 268 1.05 -3.62 18.78
CA LEU A 268 1.56 -2.41 18.16
C LEU A 268 2.91 -1.96 18.74
N TYR A 269 3.08 -2.12 20.05
CA TYR A 269 4.21 -1.55 20.80
C TYR A 269 5.58 -1.91 20.23
N PRO A 270 5.92 -3.16 19.90
CA PRO A 270 7.24 -3.50 19.39
C PRO A 270 7.60 -2.77 18.09
N LEU A 271 6.63 -2.55 17.20
CA LEU A 271 6.86 -1.79 15.99
C LEU A 271 6.98 -0.30 16.27
N ALA A 272 6.03 0.27 16.99
CA ALA A 272 5.96 1.71 17.22
C ALA A 272 7.15 2.21 18.05
N SER A 273 7.56 1.49 19.11
CA SER A 273 8.72 1.83 19.91
C SER A 273 10.07 1.61 19.20
N HIS A 274 10.11 0.67 18.24
CA HIS A 274 11.29 0.49 17.39
C HIS A 274 11.49 1.66 16.41
N ARG A 275 10.40 2.30 16.00
CA ARG A 275 10.44 3.47 15.10
C ARG A 275 10.56 4.80 15.86
N ASP A 276 9.98 4.90 17.03
CA ASP A 276 9.96 6.11 17.87
C ASP A 276 10.39 5.75 19.30
N PRO A 277 11.60 6.13 19.73
CA PRO A 277 12.12 5.78 21.05
C PRO A 277 11.32 6.41 22.20
N GLU A 278 10.52 7.45 21.95
CA GLU A 278 9.64 8.05 22.95
C GLU A 278 8.21 7.45 22.96
N TYR A 279 7.94 6.50 22.05
CA TYR A 279 6.64 5.84 22.02
C TYR A 279 6.44 4.97 23.26
N THR A 280 5.33 5.19 23.97
CA THR A 280 4.95 4.42 25.15
C THR A 280 3.80 3.46 24.84
N LEU A 281 3.69 2.38 25.63
CA LEU A 281 2.60 1.42 25.47
C LEU A 281 1.25 2.15 25.56
N SER A 282 0.43 2.02 24.53
CA SER A 282 -0.87 2.69 24.44
C SER A 282 -1.82 2.23 25.53
N THR A 283 -2.49 3.17 26.16
CA THR A 283 -3.59 2.95 27.13
C THR A 283 -4.95 3.27 26.53
N LYS A 284 -5.01 3.61 25.24
CA LYS A 284 -6.24 3.91 24.51
C LYS A 284 -7.09 2.66 24.31
N THR A 285 -8.38 2.87 24.11
CA THR A 285 -9.37 1.82 23.84
C THR A 285 -10.34 2.26 22.75
N GLY A 286 -11.12 1.31 22.21
CA GLY A 286 -12.16 1.58 21.21
C GLY A 286 -11.61 2.32 19.97
N GLU A 287 -12.38 3.27 19.46
CA GLU A 287 -12.05 4.02 18.24
C GLU A 287 -10.73 4.79 18.34
N ASN A 288 -10.35 5.28 19.52
CA ASN A 288 -9.09 5.99 19.73
C ASN A 288 -7.87 5.07 19.53
N LEU A 289 -7.97 3.82 19.93
CA LEU A 289 -6.92 2.82 19.69
C LEU A 289 -6.88 2.41 18.21
N ILE A 290 -8.06 2.20 17.62
CA ILE A 290 -8.16 1.88 16.19
C ILE A 290 -7.53 3.01 15.34
N GLU A 291 -7.84 4.28 15.63
CA GLU A 291 -7.25 5.41 14.91
C GLU A 291 -5.72 5.48 15.09
N GLU A 292 -5.20 5.15 16.28
CA GLU A 292 -3.77 5.07 16.53
C GLU A 292 -3.12 3.98 15.66
N VAL A 293 -3.67 2.76 15.68
CA VAL A 293 -3.19 1.65 14.84
C VAL A 293 -3.24 2.01 13.36
N MET A 294 -4.35 2.60 12.89
CA MET A 294 -4.52 3.00 11.50
C MET A 294 -3.58 4.15 11.12
N THR A 295 -3.23 5.04 12.04
CA THR A 295 -2.23 6.09 11.81
C THR A 295 -0.85 5.46 11.63
N GLN A 296 -0.45 4.56 12.52
CA GLN A 296 0.81 3.81 12.40
C GLN A 296 0.87 3.01 11.09
N ARG A 297 -0.24 2.37 10.70
CA ARG A 297 -0.34 1.63 9.44
C ARG A 297 -0.16 2.54 8.22
N ARG A 298 -0.76 3.72 8.22
CA ARG A 298 -0.62 4.70 7.12
C ARG A 298 0.79 5.25 6.98
N ILE A 299 1.50 5.44 8.10
CA ILE A 299 2.89 5.92 8.12
C ILE A 299 3.82 4.80 7.65
N GLU A 300 3.74 3.63 8.29
CA GLU A 300 4.64 2.49 8.04
C GLU A 300 4.53 1.97 6.60
N LEU A 301 3.30 1.78 6.11
CA LEU A 301 3.03 1.17 4.81
C LEU A 301 2.81 2.21 3.70
N TRP A 302 3.21 3.47 3.92
CA TRP A 302 3.08 4.51 2.92
C TRP A 302 3.80 4.12 1.61
N GLY A 303 3.10 4.27 0.48
CA GLY A 303 3.64 3.97 -0.84
C GLY A 303 3.68 2.47 -1.21
N GLU A 304 3.26 1.56 -0.33
CA GLU A 304 3.27 0.11 -0.57
C GLU A 304 1.91 -0.44 -1.09
N GLY A 305 0.99 0.43 -1.48
CA GLY A 305 -0.25 0.03 -2.17
C GLY A 305 -1.45 -0.28 -1.25
N PHE A 306 -1.31 -0.16 0.07
CA PHE A 306 -2.36 -0.61 1.01
C PHE A 306 -3.52 0.36 1.19
N ARG A 307 -3.27 1.68 1.14
CA ARG A 307 -4.26 2.67 1.58
C ARG A 307 -5.57 2.64 0.80
N TRP A 308 -5.53 2.42 -0.51
CA TRP A 308 -6.72 2.29 -1.33
C TRP A 308 -7.62 1.15 -0.85
N PHE A 309 -7.04 -0.02 -0.62
CA PHE A 309 -7.76 -1.19 -0.15
C PHE A 309 -8.27 -1.02 1.29
N ASP A 310 -7.51 -0.34 2.16
CA ASP A 310 -7.96 0.00 3.51
C ASP A 310 -9.19 0.90 3.49
N LEU A 311 -9.20 1.95 2.66
CA LEU A 311 -10.36 2.83 2.51
C LEU A 311 -11.59 2.06 2.00
N LYS A 312 -11.38 1.21 0.98
CA LYS A 312 -12.47 0.41 0.39
C LYS A 312 -13.04 -0.60 1.40
N ARG A 313 -12.19 -1.43 2.04
CA ARG A 313 -12.66 -2.45 2.98
C ARG A 313 -13.38 -1.84 4.21
N LEU A 314 -12.92 -0.69 4.68
CA LEU A 314 -13.49 0.02 5.82
C LEU A 314 -14.64 0.95 5.43
N ASN A 315 -15.00 1.02 4.16
CA ASN A 315 -16.04 1.91 3.64
C ASN A 315 -15.81 3.38 4.04
N MET A 316 -14.57 3.83 3.88
CA MET A 316 -14.17 5.20 4.22
C MET A 316 -14.08 6.07 2.98
N ASP A 317 -14.26 7.36 3.16
CA ASP A 317 -14.05 8.36 2.13
C ASP A 317 -12.57 8.47 1.77
N LEU A 318 -12.28 8.72 0.49
CA LEU A 318 -11.02 9.28 0.08
C LEU A 318 -11.12 10.80 0.15
N ASP A 319 -10.41 11.41 1.08
CA ASP A 319 -10.27 12.86 1.16
C ASP A 319 -8.79 13.24 1.02
N ARG A 320 -8.49 13.95 -0.07
CA ARG A 320 -7.19 14.59 -0.35
C ARG A 320 -7.37 16.10 -0.50
N GLY A 321 -8.39 16.65 0.14
CA GLY A 321 -8.63 18.09 0.12
C GLY A 321 -7.37 18.87 0.49
N PRO A 322 -7.23 20.11 -0.01
CA PRO A 322 -6.10 20.94 0.34
C PRO A 322 -6.07 21.08 1.85
N ALA A 323 -4.93 20.77 2.46
CA ALA A 323 -4.75 21.18 3.83
C ALA A 323 -4.64 22.72 3.82
N PRO A 324 -5.34 23.40 4.70
CA PRO A 324 -5.13 24.82 4.89
C PRO A 324 -3.64 25.10 5.08
N ARG A 325 -3.11 26.01 4.31
CA ARG A 325 -1.70 26.47 4.44
C ARG A 325 -1.71 27.99 4.70
N PRO A 326 -2.33 28.44 5.79
CA PRO A 326 -2.49 29.87 6.05
C PRO A 326 -1.16 30.60 6.24
N GLU A 327 -0.11 29.87 6.60
CA GLU A 327 1.18 30.49 6.94
C GLU A 327 2.03 30.84 5.71
N VAL A 328 1.81 30.21 4.56
CA VAL A 328 2.57 30.50 3.32
C VAL A 328 1.73 31.28 2.34
N PHE A 329 0.45 30.97 2.28
CA PHE A 329 -0.50 31.63 1.39
C PHE A 329 -1.76 32.00 2.17
N PRO A 330 -1.84 33.23 2.68
CA PRO A 330 -3.01 33.72 3.40
C PRO A 330 -4.32 33.60 2.62
N ASN A 331 -4.23 33.49 1.30
CA ASN A 331 -5.32 33.32 0.35
C ASN A 331 -5.60 31.87 -0.05
N GLY A 332 -4.99 30.89 0.60
CA GLY A 332 -5.24 29.46 0.34
C GLY A 332 -4.60 28.88 -0.92
N LEU A 333 -3.66 29.59 -1.54
CA LEU A 333 -2.99 29.13 -2.76
C LEU A 333 -2.03 27.96 -2.51
N ILE A 334 -1.87 27.07 -3.49
CA ILE A 334 -0.94 25.94 -3.46
C ILE A 334 0.23 26.22 -4.39
N GLU A 335 1.44 26.06 -3.87
CA GLU A 335 2.67 26.31 -4.60
C GLU A 335 3.25 25.00 -5.17
N TYR A 336 3.64 25.07 -6.45
CA TYR A 336 4.45 24.05 -7.12
C TYR A 336 5.84 24.58 -7.37
N TRP A 337 6.82 23.79 -6.95
CA TRP A 337 8.20 24.09 -7.25
C TRP A 337 8.68 23.29 -8.44
N ASN A 338 8.99 24.02 -9.50
CA ASN A 338 9.89 23.59 -10.54
C ASN A 338 11.11 24.50 -10.46
N LYS A 339 12.30 23.95 -10.35
CA LYS A 339 13.57 24.68 -10.31
C LYS A 339 13.71 25.71 -11.44
N ASP A 340 13.16 25.42 -12.60
CA ASP A 340 13.30 26.19 -13.84
C ASP A 340 12.04 27.01 -14.19
N ALA A 341 11.01 26.95 -13.35
CA ALA A 341 9.78 27.70 -13.52
C ALA A 341 9.48 28.50 -12.26
N MET A 342 9.03 29.73 -12.44
CA MET A 342 8.42 30.51 -11.36
C MET A 342 7.35 29.67 -10.66
N PRO A 343 7.19 29.78 -9.32
CA PRO A 343 6.15 29.07 -8.61
C PRO A 343 4.82 29.31 -9.31
N LYS A 344 4.19 28.25 -9.78
CA LYS A 344 2.80 28.34 -10.21
C LYS A 344 1.97 28.42 -8.93
N VAL A 345 1.54 29.60 -8.65
CA VAL A 345 0.54 29.83 -7.63
C VAL A 345 -0.81 29.41 -8.20
N VAL A 346 -1.42 28.41 -7.62
CA VAL A 346 -2.71 27.88 -8.08
C VAL A 346 -3.72 28.04 -6.95
N ASP A 347 -4.74 28.83 -7.22
CA ASP A 347 -5.87 28.97 -6.32
C ASP A 347 -6.67 27.66 -6.28
N PRO A 348 -6.77 26.99 -5.13
CA PRO A 348 -7.52 25.74 -5.02
C PRO A 348 -9.03 25.93 -5.21
N GLU A 349 -9.53 27.15 -5.10
CA GLU A 349 -10.93 27.49 -5.33
C GLU A 349 -11.20 28.02 -6.75
N ALA A 350 -10.14 28.27 -7.51
CA ALA A 350 -10.30 28.72 -8.89
C ALA A 350 -11.00 27.66 -9.75
N SER A 351 -11.89 28.13 -10.60
CA SER A 351 -12.72 27.26 -11.45
C SER A 351 -11.93 26.37 -12.43
N ASN A 352 -10.69 26.70 -12.71
CA ASN A 352 -9.77 25.94 -13.57
C ASN A 352 -8.73 25.13 -12.79
N TYR A 353 -8.87 25.03 -11.46
CA TYR A 353 -7.94 24.28 -10.63
C TYR A 353 -8.13 22.77 -10.79
N ASN A 354 -7.35 22.20 -11.64
CA ASN A 354 -7.31 20.76 -11.83
C ASN A 354 -5.89 20.23 -11.77
N MET A 355 -5.41 19.99 -10.57
CA MET A 355 -4.08 19.46 -10.39
C MET A 355 -4.01 17.94 -10.48
N TYR A 356 -5.13 17.27 -10.22
CA TYR A 356 -5.25 15.82 -10.17
C TYR A 356 -6.58 15.34 -10.72
N GLY A 357 -7.29 16.16 -11.44
CA GLY A 357 -8.66 15.88 -11.83
C GLY A 357 -8.85 15.87 -13.33
N ASP A 358 -10.05 15.60 -13.70
CA ASP A 358 -10.59 15.53 -15.04
C ASP A 358 -10.92 16.89 -15.68
N GLY A 359 -10.45 18.00 -15.12
CA GLY A 359 -10.75 19.36 -15.59
C GLY A 359 -12.11 19.89 -15.15
N THR A 360 -12.90 19.12 -14.44
CA THR A 360 -14.15 19.60 -13.88
C THR A 360 -13.94 20.16 -12.49
N VAL A 361 -14.36 21.37 -12.30
CA VAL A 361 -14.05 22.15 -11.13
C VAL A 361 -15.23 22.31 -10.20
N THR A 362 -16.17 21.51 -10.33
CA THR A 362 -17.22 21.45 -9.33
C THR A 362 -16.73 20.64 -8.14
N GLY A 363 -16.25 21.33 -7.13
CA GLY A 363 -15.81 20.70 -5.89
C GLY A 363 -14.38 20.10 -5.98
N ASN A 364 -14.13 19.09 -5.25
CA ASN A 364 -12.80 18.56 -4.97
C ASN A 364 -12.17 17.70 -6.09
N GLY A 365 -12.74 17.64 -7.30
CA GLY A 365 -12.22 16.82 -8.40
C GLY A 365 -11.93 15.38 -7.97
N ASN A 366 -10.78 14.83 -8.36
CA ASN A 366 -10.32 13.50 -7.94
C ASN A 366 -9.77 13.43 -6.50
N ARG A 367 -9.90 14.49 -5.71
CA ARG A 367 -9.40 14.51 -4.33
C ARG A 367 -10.38 13.93 -3.33
N TYR A 368 -11.65 13.95 -3.65
CA TYR A 368 -12.68 13.41 -2.79
C TYR A 368 -13.48 12.34 -3.52
N ARG A 369 -13.65 11.20 -2.87
CA ARG A 369 -14.56 10.14 -3.27
C ARG A 369 -15.27 9.63 -2.03
N PRO A 370 -16.58 9.74 -1.95
CA PRO A 370 -17.33 9.22 -0.82
C PRO A 370 -17.24 7.69 -0.76
N ALA A 371 -17.42 7.16 0.42
CA ALA A 371 -17.57 5.74 0.64
C ALA A 371 -18.67 5.17 -0.26
N GLY A 372 -18.44 4.03 -0.86
CA GLY A 372 -19.41 3.36 -1.75
C GLY A 372 -19.60 4.00 -3.12
N HIS A 373 -18.87 5.06 -3.48
CA HIS A 373 -18.93 5.63 -4.83
C HIS A 373 -18.50 4.59 -5.88
N ARG A 374 -19.07 4.68 -7.09
CA ARG A 374 -18.76 3.74 -8.19
C ARG A 374 -17.26 3.65 -8.52
N ASP A 375 -16.52 4.73 -8.42
CA ASP A 375 -15.07 4.79 -8.70
C ASP A 375 -14.21 3.94 -7.75
N TRP A 376 -14.80 3.35 -6.71
CA TRP A 376 -14.15 2.31 -5.91
C TRP A 376 -14.08 0.95 -6.63
N GLN A 377 -14.73 0.83 -7.78
CA GLN A 377 -14.64 -0.29 -8.69
C GLN A 377 -14.01 0.19 -9.99
N TRP A 378 -12.90 -0.39 -10.38
CA TRP A 378 -12.27 -0.07 -11.65
C TRP A 378 -13.14 -0.55 -12.80
N ALA A 379 -13.10 0.16 -13.92
CA ALA A 379 -13.77 -0.29 -15.12
C ALA A 379 -13.21 -1.63 -15.58
N ILE A 380 -14.10 -2.55 -15.93
CA ILE A 380 -13.70 -3.81 -16.59
C ILE A 380 -13.04 -3.43 -17.93
N PRO A 381 -11.87 -3.98 -18.28
CA PRO A 381 -11.23 -3.67 -19.54
C PRO A 381 -12.13 -3.98 -20.75
N ASP A 382 -12.19 -3.07 -21.72
CA ASP A 382 -13.05 -3.22 -22.92
C ASP A 382 -12.81 -4.54 -23.67
N LYS A 383 -11.56 -5.00 -23.72
CA LYS A 383 -11.23 -6.29 -24.35
C LYS A 383 -11.89 -7.47 -23.64
N GLU A 384 -12.05 -7.42 -22.33
CA GLU A 384 -12.74 -8.48 -21.59
C GLU A 384 -14.23 -8.51 -21.98
N THR A 385 -14.89 -7.37 -21.97
CA THR A 385 -16.32 -7.31 -22.33
C THR A 385 -16.60 -7.62 -23.81
N GLN A 386 -15.65 -7.34 -24.70
CA GLN A 386 -15.75 -7.68 -26.13
C GLN A 386 -15.54 -9.17 -26.39
N LEU A 387 -14.61 -9.81 -25.71
CA LEU A 387 -14.29 -11.24 -25.90
C LEU A 387 -15.14 -12.16 -25.02
N ASN A 388 -15.69 -11.65 -23.94
CA ASN A 388 -16.54 -12.36 -23.01
C ASN A 388 -17.89 -11.61 -22.83
N PRO A 389 -18.85 -11.83 -23.72
CA PRO A 389 -20.12 -11.10 -23.70
C PRO A 389 -20.99 -11.39 -22.46
N LEU A 390 -20.63 -12.39 -21.65
CA LEU A 390 -21.27 -12.67 -20.37
C LEU A 390 -20.64 -11.87 -19.20
N CYS A 391 -19.52 -11.18 -19.42
CA CYS A 391 -18.88 -10.36 -18.42
C CYS A 391 -19.50 -8.95 -18.39
N GLU A 392 -20.43 -8.73 -17.48
CA GLU A 392 -21.07 -7.45 -17.29
C GLU A 392 -20.07 -6.36 -16.87
N PRO A 393 -20.10 -5.15 -17.46
CA PRO A 393 -19.26 -4.04 -17.02
C PRO A 393 -19.66 -3.58 -15.60
N ASN A 394 -18.79 -2.81 -14.98
CA ASN A 394 -19.15 -2.09 -13.76
C ASN A 394 -20.04 -0.88 -14.10
N PRO A 395 -20.94 -0.50 -13.18
CA PRO A 395 -21.88 0.61 -13.41
C PRO A 395 -21.18 1.98 -13.57
#